data_726c5729975cde0c5ac3478e9c4467ee
#
_entry.id   726c5729975cde0c5ac3478e9c4467ee
#
_cell.length_a   1.000
_cell.length_b   1.000
_cell.length_c   1.000
_cell.angle_alpha   90.00
_cell.angle_beta   90.00
_cell.angle_gamma   90.00
#
_symmetry.space_group_name_H-M   'P 1'
#
loop_
_entity.id
_entity.type
_entity.pdbx_description
1 polymer ?
#
loop_
_entity_poly.entity_id
_entity_poly.type
_entity_poly.pdbx_seq_one_letter_code
_entity_poly.pdbx_strand_id
1 'polypeptide(L)'
;MKPGRSLPAMPRSLKDHPVAQASWRRLMREFSSIDAVLVTRLDMDQLIDYCILMEQIGEIDTMRKAAYDSLIILIKARDDALANGRLEDAGKLAGRVVDANDSVIQLDSRSDRKRDLLLKLRQSLYLTPRARAGTAPKDKKEEPPEDPFEAMLNALPSKVPVRGGSDDEE
;
A
#
# COMPACT_ATOMS: atom_id res chain seq x y z
N MET A 1 -5.09 32.13 3.63
CA MET A 1 -5.56 30.93 2.91
C MET A 1 -4.54 30.59 1.83
N LYS A 2 -3.83 29.45 1.94
CA LYS A 2 -2.95 28.97 0.87
C LYS A 2 -3.84 28.60 -0.33
N PRO A 3 -3.49 28.95 -1.58
CA PRO A 3 -4.28 28.58 -2.74
C PRO A 3 -4.40 27.07 -2.78
N GLY A 4 -5.64 26.57 -2.77
CA GLY A 4 -5.95 25.15 -2.77
C GLY A 4 -5.29 24.51 -3.99
N ARG A 5 -4.39 23.57 -3.77
CA ARG A 5 -3.83 22.74 -4.84
C ARG A 5 -4.99 22.01 -5.50
N SER A 6 -5.18 22.21 -6.81
CA SER A 6 -6.16 21.45 -7.56
C SER A 6 -5.77 19.98 -7.52
N LEU A 7 -6.71 19.14 -7.08
CA LEU A 7 -6.53 17.69 -7.13
C LEU A 7 -6.27 17.24 -8.57
N PRO A 8 -5.42 16.22 -8.79
CA PRO A 8 -5.23 15.66 -10.10
C PRO A 8 -6.55 15.22 -10.73
N ALA A 9 -6.74 15.54 -12.00
CA ALA A 9 -7.89 15.07 -12.74
C ALA A 9 -7.93 13.53 -12.79
N MET A 10 -9.14 12.98 -12.89
CA MET A 10 -9.30 11.51 -13.02
C MET A 10 -8.63 11.01 -14.28
N PRO A 11 -7.75 9.99 -14.19
CA PRO A 11 -7.10 9.40 -15.35
C PRO A 11 -8.09 8.77 -16.33
N ARG A 12 -7.83 8.92 -17.63
CA ARG A 12 -8.69 8.32 -18.68
C ARG A 12 -8.71 6.80 -18.64
N SER A 13 -7.62 6.17 -18.19
CA SER A 13 -7.51 4.72 -18.03
C SER A 13 -8.51 4.11 -17.03
N LEU A 14 -9.06 4.93 -16.13
CA LEU A 14 -10.08 4.48 -15.17
C LEU A 14 -11.51 4.60 -15.71
N LYS A 15 -11.71 5.07 -16.97
CA LYS A 15 -13.04 5.38 -17.49
C LYS A 15 -14.02 4.20 -17.42
N ASP A 16 -13.53 3.01 -17.72
CA ASP A 16 -14.33 1.78 -17.77
C ASP A 16 -14.29 0.95 -16.47
N HIS A 17 -13.77 1.56 -15.39
CA HIS A 17 -13.53 0.94 -14.09
C HIS A 17 -14.26 1.68 -12.96
N PRO A 18 -15.57 1.47 -12.76
CA PRO A 18 -16.39 2.26 -11.83
C PRO A 18 -15.93 2.16 -10.38
N VAL A 19 -15.50 0.97 -9.93
CA VAL A 19 -15.00 0.74 -8.56
C VAL A 19 -13.63 1.39 -8.37
N ALA A 20 -12.75 1.29 -9.38
CA ALA A 20 -11.45 1.96 -9.38
C ALA A 20 -11.61 3.49 -9.36
N GLN A 21 -12.59 4.06 -10.09
CA GLN A 21 -12.93 5.48 -10.02
C GLN A 21 -13.35 5.92 -8.61
N ALA A 22 -14.20 5.13 -7.96
CA ALA A 22 -14.63 5.42 -6.59
C ALA A 22 -13.44 5.40 -5.61
N SER A 23 -12.55 4.41 -5.76
CA SER A 23 -11.31 4.28 -4.99
C SER A 23 -10.38 5.47 -5.22
N TRP A 24 -10.20 5.90 -6.48
CA TRP A 24 -9.44 7.09 -6.85
C TRP A 24 -9.99 8.35 -6.17
N ARG A 25 -11.29 8.61 -6.26
CA ARG A 25 -11.91 9.79 -5.61
C ARG A 25 -11.72 9.78 -4.10
N ARG A 26 -11.77 8.61 -3.46
CA ARG A 26 -11.52 8.47 -2.02
C ARG A 26 -10.07 8.81 -1.68
N LEU A 27 -9.11 8.23 -2.40
CA LEU A 27 -7.69 8.49 -2.19
C LEU A 27 -7.35 9.97 -2.39
N MET A 28 -7.86 10.60 -3.45
CA MET A 28 -7.61 12.02 -3.71
C MET A 28 -8.14 12.92 -2.58
N ARG A 29 -9.27 12.58 -1.97
CA ARG A 29 -9.78 13.30 -0.79
C ARG A 29 -8.89 13.09 0.43
N GLU A 30 -8.41 11.88 0.66
CA GLU A 30 -7.50 11.58 1.76
C GLU A 30 -6.16 12.30 1.59
N PHE A 31 -5.60 12.32 0.38
CA PHE A 31 -4.36 13.06 0.08
C PHE A 31 -4.52 14.58 0.20
N SER A 32 -5.69 15.13 -0.09
CA SER A 32 -5.94 16.56 0.09
C SER A 32 -6.08 16.99 1.54
N SER A 33 -6.51 16.07 2.42
CA SER A 33 -6.68 16.35 3.86
C SER A 33 -5.35 16.28 4.62
N ILE A 34 -4.41 15.49 4.14
CA ILE A 34 -3.06 15.40 4.65
C ILE A 34 -2.26 16.40 3.83
N ASP A 35 -1.56 17.35 4.42
CA ASP A 35 -0.69 18.33 3.72
C ASP A 35 0.47 17.65 2.94
N ALA A 36 0.22 16.42 2.53
CA ALA A 36 1.08 15.53 1.79
C ALA A 36 1.29 16.06 0.39
N VAL A 37 2.36 16.75 0.29
CA VAL A 37 3.02 17.05 -0.95
C VAL A 37 3.37 15.79 -1.61
N LEU A 38 2.85 15.19 -2.52
CA LEU A 38 3.53 14.15 -3.30
C LEU A 38 2.57 13.27 -4.09
N VAL A 39 2.11 13.82 -5.20
CA VAL A 39 1.79 12.91 -6.29
C VAL A 39 2.68 13.34 -7.45
N THR A 40 3.82 12.72 -7.60
CA THR A 40 4.64 12.83 -8.80
C THR A 40 3.94 12.09 -9.95
N ARG A 41 4.37 12.27 -11.20
CA ARG A 41 3.81 11.49 -12.31
C ARG A 41 4.01 9.98 -12.14
N LEU A 42 5.12 9.56 -11.55
CA LEU A 42 5.42 8.15 -11.25
C LEU A 42 4.44 7.58 -10.22
N ASP A 43 4.07 8.38 -9.21
CA ASP A 43 3.09 7.95 -8.21
C ASP A 43 1.68 7.83 -8.81
N MET A 44 1.38 8.61 -9.85
CA MET A 44 0.08 8.56 -10.54
C MET A 44 -0.18 7.20 -11.18
N ASP A 45 0.81 6.63 -11.86
CA ASP A 45 0.68 5.31 -12.50
C ASP A 45 0.48 4.21 -11.46
N GLN A 46 1.25 4.26 -10.37
CA GLN A 46 1.09 3.32 -9.25
C GLN A 46 -0.27 3.46 -8.55
N LEU A 47 -0.80 4.67 -8.43
CA LEU A 47 -2.14 4.92 -7.89
C LEU A 47 -3.25 4.40 -8.79
N ILE A 48 -3.08 4.51 -10.10
CA ILE A 48 -4.00 3.91 -11.09
C ILE A 48 -4.00 2.39 -10.94
N ASP A 49 -2.81 1.77 -10.94
CA ASP A 49 -2.66 0.33 -10.77
C ASP A 49 -3.26 -0.15 -9.45
N TYR A 50 -3.06 0.59 -8.38
CA TYR A 50 -3.68 0.32 -7.09
C TYR A 50 -5.21 0.30 -7.16
N CYS A 51 -5.80 1.31 -7.81
CA CYS A 51 -7.26 1.40 -7.94
C CYS A 51 -7.84 0.28 -8.80
N ILE A 52 -7.20 -0.06 -9.92
CA ILE A 52 -7.59 -1.17 -10.80
C ILE A 52 -7.47 -2.51 -10.05
N LEU A 53 -6.38 -2.70 -9.31
CA LEU A 53 -6.14 -3.92 -8.54
C LEU A 53 -7.20 -4.12 -7.44
N MET A 54 -7.65 -3.04 -6.79
CA MET A 54 -8.76 -3.08 -5.83
C MET A 54 -10.06 -3.56 -6.46
N GLU A 55 -10.40 -3.10 -7.67
CA GLU A 55 -11.57 -3.55 -8.42
C GLU A 55 -11.45 -5.04 -8.77
N GLN A 56 -10.32 -5.45 -9.33
CA GLN A 56 -10.06 -6.84 -9.72
C GLN A 56 -10.11 -7.82 -8.54
N ILE A 57 -9.66 -7.42 -7.36
CA ILE A 57 -9.80 -8.24 -6.15
C ILE A 57 -11.28 -8.41 -5.79
N GLY A 58 -12.07 -7.34 -5.85
CA GLY A 58 -13.51 -7.41 -5.59
C GLY A 58 -14.25 -8.34 -6.58
N GLU A 59 -13.88 -8.32 -7.85
CA GLU A 59 -14.42 -9.24 -8.87
C GLU A 59 -14.06 -10.70 -8.56
N ILE A 60 -12.79 -10.98 -8.25
CA ILE A 60 -12.34 -12.32 -7.87
C ILE A 60 -13.06 -12.80 -6.60
N ASP A 61 -13.22 -11.95 -5.60
CA ASP A 61 -13.92 -12.31 -4.36
C ASP A 61 -15.40 -12.65 -4.64
N THR A 62 -16.03 -11.97 -5.59
CA THR A 62 -17.39 -12.27 -6.04
C THR A 62 -17.46 -13.63 -6.76
N MET A 63 -16.53 -13.87 -7.70
CA MET A 63 -16.42 -15.16 -8.40
C MET A 63 -16.15 -16.31 -7.43
N ARG A 64 -15.26 -16.11 -6.47
CA ARG A 64 -14.91 -17.08 -5.44
C ARG A 64 -16.13 -17.47 -4.61
N LYS A 65 -16.90 -16.48 -4.16
CA LYS A 65 -18.14 -16.74 -3.42
C LYS A 65 -19.12 -17.61 -4.24
N ALA A 66 -19.35 -17.26 -5.51
CA ALA A 66 -20.22 -18.02 -6.39
C ALA A 66 -19.70 -19.45 -6.63
N ALA A 67 -18.37 -19.63 -6.74
CA ALA A 67 -17.76 -20.95 -6.87
C ALA A 67 -17.93 -21.82 -5.61
N TYR A 68 -17.77 -21.22 -4.42
CA TYR A 68 -18.05 -21.91 -3.15
C TYR A 68 -19.52 -22.32 -3.01
N ASP A 69 -20.45 -21.44 -3.35
CA ASP A 69 -21.89 -21.72 -3.29
C ASP A 69 -22.22 -22.90 -4.25
N SER A 70 -21.64 -22.91 -5.46
CA SER A 70 -21.80 -24.00 -6.43
C SER A 70 -21.20 -25.32 -5.91
N LEU A 71 -20.02 -25.28 -5.29
CA LEU A 71 -19.37 -26.44 -4.69
C LEU A 71 -20.24 -27.07 -3.59
N ILE A 72 -20.81 -26.25 -2.70
CA ILE A 72 -21.71 -26.71 -1.64
C ILE A 72 -22.95 -27.40 -2.21
N ILE A 73 -23.53 -26.85 -3.29
CA ILE A 73 -24.70 -27.45 -3.97
C ILE A 73 -24.32 -28.81 -4.56
N LEU A 74 -23.16 -28.94 -5.22
CA LEU A 74 -22.70 -30.20 -5.80
C LEU A 74 -22.42 -31.26 -4.73
N ILE A 75 -21.84 -30.89 -3.60
CA ILE A 75 -21.59 -31.77 -2.46
C ILE A 75 -22.92 -32.34 -1.95
N LYS A 76 -23.91 -31.49 -1.70
CA LYS A 76 -25.25 -31.91 -1.24
C LYS A 76 -25.91 -32.82 -2.22
N ALA A 77 -25.89 -32.51 -3.52
CA ALA A 77 -26.47 -33.34 -4.56
C ALA A 77 -25.81 -34.74 -4.63
N ARG A 78 -24.47 -34.82 -4.47
CA ARG A 78 -23.74 -36.10 -4.39
C ARG A 78 -24.18 -36.90 -3.17
N ASP A 79 -24.25 -36.26 -2.00
CA ASP A 79 -24.61 -36.94 -0.76
C ASP A 79 -26.07 -37.46 -0.78
N ASP A 80 -27.00 -36.68 -1.37
CA ASP A 80 -28.37 -37.07 -1.61
C ASP A 80 -28.45 -38.27 -2.60
N ALA A 81 -27.62 -38.28 -3.64
CA ALA A 81 -27.55 -39.41 -4.58
C ALA A 81 -27.04 -40.68 -3.89
N LEU A 82 -26.03 -40.56 -3.02
CA LEU A 82 -25.52 -41.68 -2.22
C LEU A 82 -26.59 -42.22 -1.25
N ALA A 83 -27.27 -41.33 -0.53
CA ALA A 83 -28.33 -41.70 0.42
C ALA A 83 -29.49 -42.46 -0.26
N ASN A 84 -29.76 -42.15 -1.53
CA ASN A 84 -30.80 -42.78 -2.32
C ASN A 84 -30.30 -43.99 -3.14
N GLY A 85 -29.08 -44.48 -2.93
CA GLY A 85 -28.51 -45.64 -3.63
C GLY A 85 -28.19 -45.42 -5.11
N ARG A 86 -28.17 -44.18 -5.60
CA ARG A 86 -27.88 -43.80 -6.99
C ARG A 86 -26.37 -43.66 -7.21
N LEU A 87 -25.66 -44.79 -7.17
CA LEU A 87 -24.20 -44.83 -7.16
C LEU A 87 -23.57 -44.25 -8.44
N GLU A 88 -24.17 -44.47 -9.61
CA GLU A 88 -23.67 -43.91 -10.87
C GLU A 88 -23.76 -42.39 -10.90
N ASP A 89 -24.89 -41.81 -10.46
CA ASP A 89 -25.07 -40.35 -10.38
C ASP A 89 -24.12 -39.75 -9.35
N ALA A 90 -23.97 -40.41 -8.21
CA ALA A 90 -23.02 -39.98 -7.17
C ALA A 90 -21.58 -39.96 -7.68
N GLY A 91 -21.17 -40.94 -8.49
CA GLY A 91 -19.86 -40.99 -9.12
C GLY A 91 -19.63 -39.81 -10.10
N LYS A 92 -20.63 -39.52 -10.96
CA LYS A 92 -20.58 -38.37 -11.88
C LYS A 92 -20.50 -37.03 -11.12
N LEU A 93 -21.27 -36.89 -10.03
CA LEU A 93 -21.26 -35.70 -9.18
C LEU A 93 -19.93 -35.56 -8.41
N ALA A 94 -19.32 -36.68 -7.99
CA ALA A 94 -18.01 -36.62 -7.34
C ALA A 94 -16.93 -36.02 -8.26
N GLY A 95 -16.91 -36.39 -9.55
CA GLY A 95 -16.02 -35.73 -10.52
C GLY A 95 -16.24 -34.23 -10.61
N ARG A 96 -17.51 -33.78 -10.71
CA ARG A 96 -17.84 -32.35 -10.73
C ARG A 96 -17.45 -31.61 -9.44
N VAL A 97 -17.53 -32.29 -8.29
CA VAL A 97 -17.09 -31.70 -7.00
C VAL A 97 -15.57 -31.45 -7.02
N VAL A 98 -14.78 -32.37 -7.58
CA VAL A 98 -13.33 -32.18 -7.74
C VAL A 98 -13.05 -31.01 -8.64
N ASP A 99 -13.65 -30.93 -9.82
CA ASP A 99 -13.46 -29.82 -10.77
C ASP A 99 -13.85 -28.46 -10.17
N ALA A 100 -14.96 -28.42 -9.44
CA ALA A 100 -15.41 -27.21 -8.75
C ALA A 100 -14.45 -26.80 -7.63
N ASN A 101 -13.93 -27.75 -6.85
CA ASN A 101 -12.93 -27.50 -5.81
C ASN A 101 -11.63 -26.93 -6.40
N ASP A 102 -11.14 -27.50 -7.51
CA ASP A 102 -9.96 -27.00 -8.20
C ASP A 102 -10.15 -25.55 -8.69
N SER A 103 -11.36 -25.25 -9.18
CA SER A 103 -11.72 -23.88 -9.58
C SER A 103 -11.66 -22.91 -8.39
N VAL A 104 -12.13 -23.31 -7.21
CA VAL A 104 -12.05 -22.52 -5.98
C VAL A 104 -10.59 -22.28 -5.59
N ILE A 105 -9.75 -23.32 -5.58
CA ILE A 105 -8.32 -23.22 -5.25
C ILE A 105 -7.60 -22.26 -6.21
N GLN A 106 -7.92 -22.30 -7.51
CA GLN A 106 -7.35 -21.40 -8.49
C GLN A 106 -7.75 -19.93 -8.22
N LEU A 107 -9.01 -19.69 -7.86
CA LEU A 107 -9.50 -18.34 -7.52
C LEU A 107 -8.86 -17.83 -6.23
N ASP A 108 -8.70 -18.67 -5.22
CA ASP A 108 -7.99 -18.32 -3.98
C ASP A 108 -6.54 -17.92 -4.28
N SER A 109 -5.82 -18.73 -5.04
CA SER A 109 -4.44 -18.43 -5.44
C SER A 109 -4.30 -17.11 -6.22
N ARG A 110 -5.28 -16.81 -7.11
CA ARG A 110 -5.32 -15.53 -7.84
C ARG A 110 -5.60 -14.37 -6.92
N SER A 111 -6.53 -14.53 -5.97
CA SER A 111 -6.84 -13.50 -4.96
C SER A 111 -5.62 -13.18 -4.11
N ASP A 112 -4.93 -14.19 -3.61
CA ASP A 112 -3.75 -14.01 -2.76
C ASP A 112 -2.61 -13.29 -3.49
N ARG A 113 -2.30 -13.69 -4.73
CA ARG A 113 -1.29 -13.00 -5.55
C ARG A 113 -1.62 -11.52 -5.76
N LYS A 114 -2.90 -11.19 -6.01
CA LYS A 114 -3.31 -9.79 -6.19
C LYS A 114 -3.28 -9.01 -4.88
N ARG A 115 -3.61 -9.64 -3.75
CA ARG A 115 -3.51 -9.03 -2.42
C ARG A 115 -2.05 -8.74 -2.04
N ASP A 116 -1.12 -9.63 -2.40
CA ASP A 116 0.32 -9.40 -2.20
C ASP A 116 0.82 -8.21 -3.03
N LEU A 117 0.40 -8.12 -4.29
CA LEU A 117 0.71 -6.96 -5.14
C LEU A 117 0.12 -5.67 -4.57
N LEU A 118 -1.12 -5.72 -4.10
CA LEU A 118 -1.77 -4.58 -3.46
C LEU A 118 -1.01 -4.12 -2.21
N LEU A 119 -0.52 -5.06 -1.40
CA LEU A 119 0.27 -4.76 -0.21
C LEU A 119 1.58 -4.06 -0.59
N LYS A 120 2.28 -4.54 -1.62
CA LYS A 120 3.50 -3.92 -2.15
C LYS A 120 3.23 -2.50 -2.64
N LEU A 121 2.15 -2.29 -3.41
CA LEU A 121 1.75 -0.95 -3.86
C LEU A 121 1.39 -0.03 -2.68
N ARG A 122 0.70 -0.52 -1.66
CA ARG A 122 0.42 0.25 -0.44
C ARG A 122 1.69 0.69 0.28
N GLN A 123 2.70 -0.17 0.31
CA GLN A 123 3.97 0.16 0.93
C GLN A 123 4.73 1.20 0.10
N SER A 124 4.80 1.04 -1.22
CA SER A 124 5.49 1.98 -2.11
C SER A 124 4.82 3.36 -2.14
N LEU A 125 3.50 3.42 -2.06
CA LEU A 125 2.71 4.65 -2.02
C LEU A 125 2.60 5.25 -0.60
N TYR A 126 3.31 4.72 0.40
CA TYR A 126 3.22 5.17 1.79
C TYR A 126 1.79 5.19 2.37
N LEU A 127 0.94 4.30 1.87
CA LEU A 127 -0.45 4.19 2.34
C LEU A 127 -0.58 3.42 3.67
N THR A 128 0.50 2.79 4.15
CA THR A 128 0.52 2.10 5.44
C THR A 128 1.10 2.99 6.54
N PRO A 129 0.60 2.89 7.78
CA PRO A 129 1.16 3.63 8.92
C PRO A 129 2.67 3.38 9.12
N ARG A 130 3.12 2.14 8.90
CA ARG A 130 4.52 1.75 9.02
C ARG A 130 5.41 2.42 7.96
N ALA A 131 4.94 2.47 6.71
CA ALA A 131 5.66 3.14 5.63
C ALA A 131 5.77 4.66 5.89
N ARG A 132 4.70 5.27 6.43
CA ARG A 132 4.70 6.70 6.79
C ARG A 132 5.62 7.01 7.97
N ALA A 133 5.72 6.12 8.96
CA ALA A 133 6.60 6.31 10.11
C ALA A 133 8.09 6.42 9.72
N GLY A 134 8.51 5.75 8.63
CA GLY A 134 9.88 5.86 8.11
C GLY A 134 10.17 7.15 7.34
N THR A 135 9.13 7.87 6.94
CA THR A 135 9.22 9.12 6.15
C THR A 135 8.74 10.34 6.92
N ALA A 136 8.31 10.17 8.18
CA ALA A 136 8.09 11.32 9.05
C ALA A 136 9.31 12.23 8.92
N PRO A 137 9.16 13.53 8.59
CA PRO A 137 10.28 14.45 8.65
C PRO A 137 10.90 14.23 10.02
N LYS A 138 12.17 13.87 10.05
CA LYS A 138 12.93 13.93 11.30
C LYS A 138 12.70 15.35 11.75
N ASP A 139 11.94 15.51 12.82
CA ASP A 139 11.88 16.81 13.48
C ASP A 139 13.31 17.29 13.46
N LYS A 140 13.52 18.50 12.89
CA LYS A 140 14.84 19.12 13.01
C LYS A 140 15.17 18.88 14.46
N LYS A 141 16.16 18.01 14.73
CA LYS A 141 16.68 17.88 16.07
C LYS A 141 16.80 19.33 16.48
N GLU A 142 16.01 19.78 17.43
CA GLU A 142 16.37 20.95 18.18
C GLU A 142 17.81 20.68 18.50
N GLU A 143 18.70 21.44 17.86
CA GLU A 143 20.12 21.33 18.18
C GLU A 143 20.14 21.39 19.69
N PRO A 144 20.71 20.36 20.36
CA PRO A 144 20.70 20.35 21.81
C PRO A 144 21.20 21.74 22.19
N PRO A 145 20.54 22.43 23.13
CA PRO A 145 20.89 23.82 23.46
C PRO A 145 22.41 23.84 23.61
N GLU A 146 23.09 24.67 22.83
CA GLU A 146 24.55 24.77 22.81
C GLU A 146 24.99 24.68 24.25
N ASP A 147 25.82 23.72 24.56
CA ASP A 147 26.30 23.52 25.92
C ASP A 147 26.81 24.93 26.38
N PRO A 148 26.29 25.52 27.47
CA PRO A 148 26.70 26.85 27.90
C PRO A 148 28.22 26.98 27.98
N PHE A 149 28.92 25.84 28.13
CA PHE A 149 30.36 25.74 28.13
C PHE A 149 30.98 25.88 26.73
N GLU A 150 30.37 25.28 25.69
CA GLU A 150 30.79 25.45 24.28
C GLU A 150 30.51 26.89 23.80
N ALA A 151 29.37 27.45 24.15
CA ALA A 151 29.06 28.85 23.84
C ALA A 151 30.09 29.82 24.51
N MET A 152 30.53 29.49 25.72
CA MET A 152 31.54 30.27 26.46
C MET A 152 32.94 30.09 25.84
N LEU A 153 33.31 28.90 25.40
CA LEU A 153 34.57 28.62 24.70
C LEU A 153 34.64 29.29 23.33
N ASN A 154 33.55 29.34 22.61
CA ASN A 154 33.46 30.02 21.30
C ASN A 154 33.42 31.57 21.44
N ALA A 155 33.04 32.08 22.61
CA ALA A 155 33.07 33.52 22.93
C ALA A 155 34.41 34.02 23.40
N LEU A 156 35.38 33.17 23.73
CA LEU A 156 36.72 33.58 24.09
C LEU A 156 37.47 34.10 22.87
N PRO A 157 37.99 35.35 22.89
CA PRO A 157 38.75 35.90 21.76
C PRO A 157 40.05 35.11 21.58
N SER A 158 40.20 34.45 20.43
CA SER A 158 41.41 33.71 20.04
C SER A 158 42.57 34.67 19.68
N LYS A 159 42.89 35.54 20.59
CA LYS A 159 44.09 36.39 20.48
C LYS A 159 44.93 36.23 21.74
N VAL A 160 45.72 35.18 21.76
CA VAL A 160 46.98 35.21 22.54
C VAL A 160 47.96 35.99 21.67
N PRO A 161 48.40 37.18 22.12
CA PRO A 161 49.47 37.89 21.39
C PRO A 161 50.73 37.06 21.57
N VAL A 162 51.26 36.53 20.50
CA VAL A 162 52.61 35.97 20.45
C VAL A 162 53.55 37.16 20.70
N ARG A 163 54.11 37.19 21.90
CA ARG A 163 55.12 38.17 22.29
C ARG A 163 56.37 37.84 21.49
N GLY A 164 56.71 38.67 20.55
CA GLY A 164 57.94 38.57 19.79
C GLY A 164 59.13 38.60 20.75
N GLY A 165 59.90 37.53 20.71
CA GLY A 165 61.25 37.53 21.18
C GLY A 165 62.15 38.16 20.16
N SER A 166 62.60 39.37 20.46
CA SER A 166 63.76 39.96 19.87
C SER A 166 64.99 39.20 20.40
N ASP A 167 65.73 38.57 19.51
CA ASP A 167 67.12 38.26 19.78
C ASP A 167 67.98 39.00 18.77
N ASP A 168 68.55 40.04 19.33
CA ASP A 168 69.72 40.72 18.79
C ASP A 168 70.97 39.90 19.14
N GLU A 169 72.07 40.17 18.40
CA GLU A 169 73.49 39.83 18.63
C GLU A 169 73.87 38.37 18.21
N GLU A 170 74.87 38.21 17.43
CA GLU A 170 76.12 38.87 16.87
C GLU A 170 76.50 38.21 15.56
#